data_37c0221f271d340254b0917244dbcf1e
#
_entry.id   37c0221f271d340254b0917244dbcf1e
#
_cell.length_a   1.000
_cell.length_b   1.000
_cell.length_c   1.000
_cell.angle_alpha   90.00
_cell.angle_beta   90.00
_cell.angle_gamma   90.00
#
_symmetry.space_group_name_H-M   'P 1'
#
loop_
_entity.id
_entity.type
_entity.pdbx_description
1 polymer ?
#
loop_
_entity_poly.entity_id
_entity_poly.type
_entity_poly.pdbx_seq_one_letter_code
_entity_poly.pdbx_strand_id
1 'polypeptide(L)'
;MCSSDLIAQGFGGAALMSVNTALIRLIYPHRHLGRGMGINSFIVAVSSAVGPTIAAAILSVASWQWLFAINVPLGIVAIFFALRYLPENGPKSIMPRFDLPSAVMNALTFGLLITALSGFAQGQSLSLITTEIVAMLIIGFFFVRRQLALPVPLLPVDLLRIPLFSLSICTSICSFCAQMLALVALPFFLQSVIGRS
;
A
#
# COMPACT_ATOMS: atom_id res chain seq x y z
N MET A 1 -0.57 -12.49 -19.80
CA MET A 1 -0.05 -11.27 -19.14
C MET A 1 1.38 -11.54 -18.74
N CYS A 2 2.32 -10.71 -19.15
CA CYS A 2 3.70 -10.86 -18.67
C CYS A 2 3.74 -10.47 -17.20
N SER A 3 4.35 -11.29 -16.35
CA SER A 3 4.56 -10.99 -14.93
C SER A 3 5.31 -9.66 -14.72
N SER A 4 6.08 -9.23 -15.71
CA SER A 4 6.78 -7.94 -15.76
C SER A 4 5.85 -6.72 -15.69
N ASP A 5 4.67 -6.77 -16.32
CA ASP A 5 3.73 -5.64 -16.36
C ASP A 5 3.12 -5.39 -14.97
N LEU A 6 2.77 -6.47 -14.26
CA LEU A 6 2.27 -6.41 -12.88
C LEU A 6 3.34 -5.91 -11.91
N ILE A 7 4.59 -6.33 -12.09
CA ILE A 7 5.72 -5.86 -11.28
C ILE A 7 5.91 -4.35 -11.50
N ALA A 8 5.95 -3.88 -12.74
CA ALA A 8 6.11 -2.46 -13.07
C ALA A 8 4.96 -1.62 -12.49
N GLN A 9 3.72 -2.09 -12.60
CA GLN A 9 2.55 -1.43 -12.02
C GLN A 9 2.63 -1.39 -10.49
N GLY A 10 3.08 -2.48 -9.85
CA GLY A 10 3.29 -2.54 -8.41
C GLY A 10 4.31 -1.52 -7.92
N PHE A 11 5.43 -1.37 -8.62
CA PHE A 11 6.44 -0.34 -8.33
C PHE A 11 5.89 1.08 -8.47
N GLY A 12 5.16 1.35 -9.56
CA GLY A 12 4.52 2.65 -9.77
C GLY A 12 3.50 3.00 -8.68
N GLY A 13 2.64 2.05 -8.33
CA GLY A 13 1.66 2.20 -7.26
C GLY A 13 2.31 2.43 -5.88
N ALA A 14 3.35 1.66 -5.55
CA ALA A 14 4.09 1.82 -4.31
C ALA A 14 4.77 3.20 -4.23
N ALA A 15 5.38 3.67 -5.32
CA ALA A 15 5.98 5.00 -5.39
C ALA A 15 4.95 6.11 -5.16
N LEU A 16 3.79 6.05 -5.80
CA LEU A 16 2.71 7.02 -5.61
C LEU A 16 2.19 7.02 -4.17
N MET A 17 1.96 5.85 -3.59
CA MET A 17 1.47 5.72 -2.21
C MET A 17 2.47 6.25 -1.18
N SER A 18 3.77 5.99 -1.37
CA SER A 18 4.81 6.45 -0.44
C SER A 18 4.95 7.98 -0.41
N VAL A 19 4.79 8.64 -1.55
CA VAL A 19 4.96 10.10 -1.68
C VAL A 19 3.69 10.85 -1.28
N ASN A 20 2.51 10.26 -1.46
CA ASN A 20 1.22 10.92 -1.26
C ASN A 20 1.09 11.56 0.14
N THR A 21 1.35 10.82 1.20
CA THR A 21 1.26 11.33 2.58
C THR A 21 2.31 12.42 2.87
N ALA A 22 3.51 12.29 2.29
CA ALA A 22 4.56 13.29 2.43
C ALA A 22 4.17 14.61 1.74
N LEU A 23 3.57 14.55 0.55
CA LEU A 23 3.08 15.72 -0.17
C LEU A 23 1.97 16.44 0.59
N ILE A 24 1.03 15.72 1.20
CA ILE A 24 -0.02 16.33 2.03
C ILE A 24 0.62 17.11 3.18
N ARG A 25 1.63 16.55 3.85
CA ARG A 25 2.35 17.24 4.94
C ARG A 25 3.14 18.45 4.46
N LEU A 26 3.65 18.43 3.24
CA LEU A 26 4.41 19.53 2.65
C LEU A 26 3.49 20.69 2.22
N ILE A 27 2.32 20.39 1.67
CA ILE A 27 1.42 21.38 1.08
C ILE A 27 0.50 22.02 2.13
N TYR A 28 0.01 21.23 3.09
CA TYR A 28 -0.94 21.73 4.09
C TYR A 28 -0.24 22.25 5.34
N PRO A 29 -0.60 23.47 5.82
CA PRO A 29 -0.15 23.96 7.13
C PRO A 29 -0.58 22.98 8.25
N HIS A 30 0.20 22.91 9.33
CA HIS A 30 -0.05 21.97 10.44
C HIS A 30 -1.49 22.04 10.98
N ARG A 31 -2.08 23.23 11.07
CA ARG A 31 -3.46 23.44 11.56
C ARG A 31 -4.53 22.83 10.63
N HIS A 32 -4.24 22.62 9.34
CA HIS A 32 -5.16 22.08 8.34
C HIS A 32 -4.80 20.67 7.88
N LEU A 33 -3.77 20.06 8.47
CA LEU A 33 -3.29 18.73 8.09
C LEU A 33 -4.39 17.66 8.23
N GLY A 34 -5.19 17.74 9.31
CA GLY A 34 -6.33 16.84 9.51
C GLY A 34 -7.36 16.91 8.38
N ARG A 35 -7.64 18.13 7.88
CA ARG A 35 -8.54 18.32 6.73
C ARG A 35 -7.96 17.73 5.45
N GLY A 36 -6.66 17.95 5.19
CA GLY A 36 -5.98 17.36 4.02
C GLY A 36 -5.99 15.83 4.04
N MET A 37 -5.70 15.24 5.20
CA MET A 37 -5.76 13.79 5.39
C MET A 37 -7.19 13.25 5.26
N GLY A 38 -8.19 13.98 5.80
CA GLY A 38 -9.61 13.61 5.66
C GLY A 38 -10.08 13.61 4.21
N ILE A 39 -9.73 14.62 3.43
CA ILE A 39 -10.03 14.67 1.99
C ILE A 39 -9.37 13.51 1.25
N ASN A 40 -8.09 13.23 1.53
CA ASN A 40 -7.40 12.10 0.93
C ASN A 40 -8.09 10.76 1.24
N SER A 41 -8.46 10.53 2.50
CA SER A 41 -9.18 9.31 2.90
C SER A 41 -10.54 9.20 2.23
N PHE A 42 -11.27 10.31 2.08
CA PHE A 42 -12.54 10.36 1.37
C PHE A 42 -12.38 9.98 -0.10
N ILE A 43 -11.37 10.53 -0.79
CA ILE A 43 -11.08 10.21 -2.18
C ILE A 43 -10.74 8.71 -2.33
N VAL A 44 -9.91 8.16 -1.43
CA VAL A 44 -9.57 6.73 -1.44
C VAL A 44 -10.82 5.86 -1.25
N ALA A 45 -11.69 6.22 -0.29
CA ALA A 45 -12.92 5.47 -0.02
C ALA A 45 -13.87 5.49 -1.23
N VAL A 46 -14.11 6.65 -1.83
CA VAL A 46 -14.94 6.78 -3.04
C VAL A 46 -14.35 5.99 -4.20
N SER A 47 -13.05 6.10 -4.43
CA SER A 47 -12.36 5.38 -5.51
C SER A 47 -12.45 3.86 -5.32
N SER A 48 -12.33 3.38 -4.09
CA SER A 48 -12.46 1.94 -3.77
C SER A 48 -13.89 1.42 -4.00
N ALA A 49 -14.90 2.25 -3.75
CA ALA A 49 -16.29 1.88 -3.97
C ALA A 49 -16.68 1.91 -5.47
N VAL A 50 -16.20 2.91 -6.20
CA VAL A 50 -16.55 3.13 -7.62
C VAL A 50 -15.69 2.28 -8.56
N GLY A 51 -14.47 1.94 -8.16
CA GLY A 51 -13.51 1.19 -8.98
C GLY A 51 -14.07 -0.09 -9.61
N PRO A 52 -14.63 -1.02 -8.83
CA PRO A 52 -15.21 -2.26 -9.37
C PRO A 52 -16.34 -2.01 -10.37
N THR A 53 -17.18 -0.99 -10.13
CA THR A 53 -18.28 -0.63 -11.02
C THR A 53 -17.77 -0.11 -12.36
N ILE A 54 -16.77 0.75 -12.35
CA ILE A 54 -16.10 1.24 -13.59
C ILE A 54 -15.44 0.08 -14.32
N ALA A 55 -14.73 -0.79 -13.59
CA ALA A 55 -14.08 -1.95 -14.20
C ALA A 55 -15.10 -2.88 -14.87
N ALA A 56 -16.23 -3.16 -14.23
CA ALA A 56 -17.31 -3.96 -14.81
C ALA A 56 -17.92 -3.29 -16.05
N ALA A 57 -18.14 -1.96 -16.01
CA ALA A 57 -18.64 -1.21 -17.16
C ALA A 57 -17.66 -1.24 -18.34
N ILE A 58 -16.36 -1.14 -18.12
CA ILE A 58 -15.36 -1.27 -19.18
C ILE A 58 -15.37 -2.69 -19.77
N LEU A 59 -15.41 -3.70 -18.93
CA LEU A 59 -15.39 -5.10 -19.37
C LEU A 59 -16.67 -5.52 -20.10
N SER A 60 -17.79 -4.82 -19.92
CA SER A 60 -19.03 -5.10 -20.64
C SER A 60 -18.97 -4.68 -22.12
N VAL A 61 -18.12 -3.72 -22.48
CA VAL A 61 -18.02 -3.15 -23.85
C VAL A 61 -16.63 -3.29 -24.47
N ALA A 62 -15.60 -3.62 -23.66
CA ALA A 62 -14.21 -3.65 -24.09
C ALA A 62 -13.45 -4.83 -23.47
N SER A 63 -12.28 -5.15 -24.03
CA SER A 63 -11.40 -6.19 -23.52
C SER A 63 -10.65 -5.75 -22.26
N TRP A 64 -10.13 -6.71 -21.49
CA TRP A 64 -9.42 -6.47 -20.23
C TRP A 64 -8.20 -5.50 -20.36
N GLN A 65 -7.61 -5.40 -21.55
CA GLN A 65 -6.48 -4.49 -21.82
C GLN A 65 -6.87 -3.02 -21.60
N TRP A 66 -8.14 -2.68 -21.80
CA TRP A 66 -8.64 -1.31 -21.60
C TRP A 66 -8.61 -0.88 -20.14
N LEU A 67 -8.66 -1.83 -19.18
CA LEU A 67 -8.47 -1.53 -17.76
C LEU A 67 -7.10 -0.92 -17.46
N PHE A 68 -6.10 -1.30 -18.24
CA PHE A 68 -4.75 -0.74 -18.12
C PHE A 68 -4.59 0.53 -18.98
N ALA A 69 -5.16 0.53 -20.18
CA ALA A 69 -5.07 1.65 -21.12
C ALA A 69 -5.67 2.93 -20.53
N ILE A 70 -6.74 2.86 -19.74
CA ILE A 70 -7.36 4.03 -19.11
C ILE A 70 -6.43 4.72 -18.08
N ASN A 71 -5.48 3.99 -17.52
CA ASN A 71 -4.49 4.57 -16.60
C ASN A 71 -3.50 5.50 -17.32
N VAL A 72 -3.28 5.31 -18.62
CA VAL A 72 -2.34 6.14 -19.40
C VAL A 72 -2.81 7.59 -19.48
N PRO A 73 -4.03 7.91 -19.99
CA PRO A 73 -4.50 9.30 -20.01
C PRO A 73 -4.62 9.91 -18.61
N LEU A 74 -5.07 9.12 -17.62
CA LEU A 74 -5.13 9.60 -16.23
C LEU A 74 -3.73 9.92 -15.68
N GLY A 75 -2.75 9.09 -15.99
CA GLY A 75 -1.34 9.31 -15.61
C GLY A 75 -0.76 10.57 -16.26
N ILE A 76 -1.04 10.80 -17.55
CA ILE A 76 -0.60 12.02 -18.26
C ILE A 76 -1.21 13.27 -17.61
N VAL A 77 -2.50 13.25 -17.33
CA VAL A 77 -3.19 14.34 -16.62
C VAL A 77 -2.59 14.57 -15.25
N ALA A 78 -2.35 13.49 -14.47
CA ALA A 78 -1.73 13.59 -13.15
C ALA A 78 -0.30 14.19 -13.22
N ILE A 79 0.52 13.78 -14.19
CA ILE A 79 1.86 14.33 -14.42
C ILE A 79 1.78 15.81 -14.78
N PHE A 80 0.86 16.19 -15.67
CA PHE A 80 0.67 17.60 -16.06
C PHE A 80 0.34 18.46 -14.83
N PHE A 81 -0.61 18.03 -14.00
CA PHE A 81 -0.95 18.74 -12.76
C PHE A 81 0.20 18.75 -11.76
N ALA A 82 0.92 17.65 -11.64
CA ALA A 82 2.07 17.56 -10.74
C ALA A 82 3.16 18.57 -11.15
N LEU A 83 3.52 18.61 -12.44
CA LEU A 83 4.54 19.54 -12.95
C LEU A 83 4.10 21.01 -12.84
N ARG A 84 2.80 21.28 -12.90
CA ARG A 84 2.27 22.65 -12.87
C ARG A 84 2.07 23.21 -11.46
N TYR A 85 1.69 22.36 -10.51
CA TYR A 85 1.20 22.81 -9.19
C TYR A 85 2.02 22.31 -8.02
N LEU A 86 2.90 21.30 -8.18
CA LEU A 86 3.76 20.90 -7.08
C LEU A 86 4.80 22.00 -6.78
N PRO A 87 5.00 22.32 -5.50
CA PRO A 87 6.05 23.25 -5.11
C PRO A 87 7.42 22.67 -5.49
N GLU A 88 8.33 23.55 -5.93
CA GLU A 88 9.71 23.18 -6.16
C GLU A 88 10.34 22.61 -4.89
N ASN A 89 11.22 21.64 -5.09
CA ASN A 89 11.98 21.10 -3.97
C ASN A 89 12.73 22.22 -3.27
N GLY A 90 12.52 22.38 -1.97
CA GLY A 90 13.26 23.32 -1.17
C GLY A 90 14.79 23.10 -1.25
N PRO A 91 15.63 24.01 -0.72
CA PRO A 91 17.06 23.88 -0.78
C PRO A 91 17.49 22.50 -0.30
N LYS A 92 18.33 21.82 -1.09
CA LYS A 92 18.82 20.46 -0.82
C LYS A 92 19.46 20.43 0.58
N SER A 93 18.64 20.16 1.60
CA SER A 93 19.18 19.71 2.88
C SER A 93 19.93 18.42 2.61
N ILE A 94 21.03 18.20 3.32
CA ILE A 94 21.87 17.00 3.21
C ILE A 94 20.95 15.79 3.31
N MET A 95 20.58 15.21 2.15
CA MET A 95 19.73 14.02 2.14
C MET A 95 20.52 12.90 2.81
N PRO A 96 20.00 12.28 3.86
CA PRO A 96 20.61 11.08 4.41
C PRO A 96 20.75 10.05 3.30
N ARG A 97 21.90 9.37 3.26
CA ARG A 97 22.14 8.32 2.25
C ARG A 97 21.02 7.29 2.32
N PHE A 98 20.46 6.95 1.17
CA PHE A 98 19.44 5.92 1.09
C PHE A 98 19.98 4.57 1.60
N ASP A 99 19.37 4.02 2.63
CA ASP A 99 19.78 2.75 3.22
C ASP A 99 19.19 1.57 2.42
N LEU A 100 19.85 1.24 1.32
CA LEU A 100 19.46 0.14 0.44
C LEU A 100 19.33 -1.21 1.18
N PRO A 101 20.24 -1.61 2.10
CA PRO A 101 20.09 -2.85 2.85
C PRO A 101 18.80 -2.92 3.66
N SER A 102 18.43 -1.83 4.35
CA SER A 102 17.17 -1.78 5.09
C SER A 102 15.95 -1.85 4.18
N ALA A 103 16.00 -1.21 3.01
CA ALA A 103 14.92 -1.28 2.02
C ALA A 103 14.73 -2.71 1.48
N VAL A 104 15.82 -3.41 1.18
CA VAL A 104 15.78 -4.81 0.73
C VAL A 104 15.25 -5.73 1.83
N MET A 105 15.73 -5.58 3.07
CA MET A 105 15.25 -6.39 4.20
C MET A 105 13.75 -6.17 4.45
N ASN A 106 13.29 -4.93 4.36
CA ASN A 106 11.87 -4.59 4.45
C ASN A 106 11.04 -5.27 3.35
N ALA A 107 11.48 -5.13 2.09
CA ALA A 107 10.82 -5.75 0.95
C ALA A 107 10.76 -7.28 1.06
N LEU A 108 11.85 -7.92 1.49
CA LEU A 108 11.90 -9.36 1.73
C LEU A 108 10.99 -9.81 2.86
N THR A 109 10.95 -9.06 3.98
CA THR A 109 10.10 -9.40 5.13
C THR A 109 8.62 -9.39 4.73
N PHE A 110 8.16 -8.31 4.09
CA PHE A 110 6.77 -8.23 3.66
C PHE A 110 6.46 -9.12 2.46
N GLY A 111 7.42 -9.30 1.54
CA GLY A 111 7.29 -10.21 0.40
C GLY A 111 7.08 -11.66 0.86
N LEU A 112 7.92 -12.16 1.79
CA LEU A 112 7.78 -13.48 2.38
C LEU A 112 6.49 -13.65 3.17
N LEU A 113 6.03 -12.61 3.88
CA LEU A 113 4.74 -12.63 4.55
C LEU A 113 3.59 -12.85 3.56
N ILE A 114 3.59 -12.10 2.48
CA ILE A 114 2.53 -12.18 1.46
C ILE A 114 2.57 -13.53 0.73
N THR A 115 3.77 -14.04 0.39
CA THR A 115 3.91 -15.35 -0.27
C THR A 115 3.47 -16.49 0.65
N ALA A 116 3.82 -16.47 1.94
CA ALA A 116 3.39 -17.46 2.91
C ALA A 116 1.86 -17.46 3.09
N LEU A 117 1.23 -16.28 3.21
CA LEU A 117 -0.23 -16.16 3.30
C LEU A 117 -0.93 -16.65 2.03
N SER A 118 -0.39 -16.29 0.86
CA SER A 118 -0.91 -16.76 -0.43
C SER A 118 -0.73 -18.26 -0.61
N GLY A 119 0.41 -18.80 -0.19
CA GLY A 119 0.70 -20.23 -0.22
C GLY A 119 -0.26 -21.04 0.67
N PHE A 120 -0.57 -20.51 1.86
CA PHE A 120 -1.58 -21.10 2.75
C PHE A 120 -2.96 -21.14 2.09
N ALA A 121 -3.40 -20.04 1.47
CA ALA A 121 -4.68 -19.95 0.80
C ALA A 121 -4.79 -20.88 -0.43
N GLN A 122 -3.66 -21.16 -1.10
CA GLN A 122 -3.58 -22.02 -2.28
C GLN A 122 -3.31 -23.51 -1.95
N GLY A 123 -3.21 -23.87 -0.66
CA GLY A 123 -2.96 -25.24 -0.23
C GLY A 123 -1.55 -25.75 -0.55
N GLN A 124 -0.55 -24.86 -0.58
CA GLN A 124 0.85 -25.27 -0.75
C GLN A 124 1.33 -26.17 0.41
N SER A 125 2.45 -26.87 0.18
CA SER A 125 3.01 -27.77 1.19
C SER A 125 3.38 -27.02 2.48
N LEU A 126 3.01 -27.59 3.62
CA LEU A 126 3.29 -26.99 4.92
C LEU A 126 4.77 -26.70 5.15
N SER A 127 5.65 -27.50 4.57
CA SER A 127 7.10 -27.33 4.65
C SER A 127 7.59 -26.05 3.98
N LEU A 128 7.03 -25.68 2.82
CA LEU A 128 7.36 -24.42 2.17
C LEU A 128 6.87 -23.22 2.95
N ILE A 129 5.62 -23.25 3.41
CA ILE A 129 5.02 -22.17 4.21
C ILE A 129 5.80 -21.95 5.51
N THR A 130 6.17 -23.02 6.21
CA THR A 130 6.98 -22.90 7.44
C THR A 130 8.38 -22.33 7.16
N THR A 131 9.00 -22.71 6.05
CA THR A 131 10.30 -22.17 5.63
C THR A 131 10.21 -20.67 5.33
N GLU A 132 9.17 -20.24 4.63
CA GLU A 132 8.92 -18.80 4.33
C GLU A 132 8.67 -18.01 5.62
N ILE A 133 7.88 -18.53 6.56
CA ILE A 133 7.62 -17.87 7.84
C ILE A 133 8.90 -17.77 8.68
N VAL A 134 9.70 -18.83 8.75
CA VAL A 134 10.96 -18.80 9.50
C VAL A 134 11.93 -17.81 8.86
N ALA A 135 12.06 -17.80 7.54
CA ALA A 135 12.90 -16.84 6.83
C ALA A 135 12.43 -15.39 7.07
N MET A 136 11.12 -15.15 7.01
CA MET A 136 10.50 -13.85 7.33
C MET A 136 10.83 -13.40 8.76
N LEU A 137 10.70 -14.29 9.75
CA LEU A 137 11.00 -13.95 11.14
C LEU A 137 12.48 -13.62 11.36
N ILE A 138 13.38 -14.37 10.74
CA ILE A 138 14.83 -14.14 10.81
C ILE A 138 15.17 -12.77 10.16
N ILE A 139 14.74 -12.55 8.94
CA ILE A 139 15.01 -11.30 8.21
C ILE A 139 14.37 -10.12 8.95
N GLY A 140 13.12 -10.27 9.39
CA GLY A 140 12.40 -9.24 10.16
C GLY A 140 13.09 -8.89 11.47
N PHE A 141 13.63 -9.89 12.19
CA PHE A 141 14.40 -9.65 13.40
C PHE A 141 15.66 -8.83 13.14
N PHE A 142 16.44 -9.20 12.11
CA PHE A 142 17.63 -8.43 11.73
C PHE A 142 17.27 -7.04 11.23
N PHE A 143 16.18 -6.90 10.47
CA PHE A 143 15.64 -5.63 10.02
C PHE A 143 15.33 -4.71 11.20
N VAL A 144 14.54 -5.18 12.18
CA VAL A 144 14.19 -4.39 13.36
C VAL A 144 15.43 -4.00 14.17
N ARG A 145 16.35 -4.93 14.41
CA ARG A 145 17.61 -4.62 15.10
C ARG A 145 18.41 -3.53 14.38
N ARG A 146 18.48 -3.61 13.05
CA ARG A 146 19.16 -2.60 12.24
C ARG A 146 18.46 -1.24 12.33
N GLN A 147 17.13 -1.21 12.27
CA GLN A 147 16.37 0.04 12.38
C GLN A 147 16.58 0.74 13.73
N LEU A 148 16.71 -0.03 14.81
CA LEU A 148 16.99 0.52 16.15
C LEU A 148 18.40 1.08 16.30
N ALA A 149 19.35 0.66 15.45
CA ALA A 149 20.73 1.12 15.48
C ALA A 149 20.99 2.34 14.57
N LEU A 150 20.08 2.69 13.67
CA LEU A 150 20.25 3.76 12.70
C LEU A 150 19.75 5.11 13.26
N PRO A 151 20.50 6.21 13.04
CA PRO A 151 20.09 7.55 13.49
C PRO A 151 18.87 8.08 12.71
N VAL A 152 18.66 7.63 11.47
CA VAL A 152 17.50 7.95 10.64
C VAL A 152 16.91 6.64 10.11
N PRO A 153 16.04 5.96 10.88
CA PRO A 153 15.48 4.70 10.47
C PRO A 153 14.42 4.88 9.38
N LEU A 154 14.30 3.92 8.46
CA LEU A 154 13.19 3.84 7.49
C LEU A 154 11.84 3.62 8.19
N LEU A 155 11.84 2.78 9.22
CA LEU A 155 10.69 2.54 10.07
C LEU A 155 11.03 3.00 11.49
N PRO A 156 10.37 4.02 12.02
CA PRO A 156 10.62 4.50 13.39
C PRO A 156 9.98 3.54 14.41
N VAL A 157 10.61 2.38 14.59
CA VAL A 157 10.15 1.32 15.53
C VAL A 157 10.10 1.83 16.96
N ASP A 158 10.91 2.83 17.28
CA ASP A 158 10.93 3.49 18.61
C ASP A 158 9.58 4.11 18.98
N LEU A 159 8.81 4.57 18.00
CA LEU A 159 7.48 5.13 18.24
C LEU A 159 6.48 4.08 18.76
N LEU A 160 6.70 2.79 18.48
CA LEU A 160 5.88 1.71 19.01
C LEU A 160 5.99 1.57 20.55
N ARG A 161 7.04 2.14 21.16
CA ARG A 161 7.17 2.21 22.62
C ARG A 161 6.21 3.22 23.25
N ILE A 162 5.67 4.13 22.46
CA ILE A 162 4.67 5.09 22.92
C ILE A 162 3.30 4.41 22.89
N PRO A 163 2.64 4.21 24.06
CA PRO A 163 1.39 3.42 24.14
C PRO A 163 0.29 3.96 23.23
N LEU A 164 0.15 5.29 23.16
CA LEU A 164 -0.85 5.95 22.31
C LEU A 164 -0.63 5.64 20.83
N PHE A 165 0.62 5.64 20.38
CA PHE A 165 0.97 5.36 18.99
C PHE A 165 0.74 3.88 18.65
N SER A 166 1.16 2.98 19.54
CA SER A 166 0.96 1.53 19.39
C SER A 166 -0.54 1.17 19.34
N LEU A 167 -1.35 1.72 20.23
CA LEU A 167 -2.81 1.56 20.22
C LEU A 167 -3.43 2.06 18.93
N SER A 168 -3.00 3.23 18.43
CA SER A 168 -3.49 3.79 17.17
C SER A 168 -3.20 2.88 15.97
N ILE A 169 -1.99 2.29 15.93
CA ILE A 169 -1.63 1.32 14.89
C ILE A 169 -2.47 0.05 14.99
N CYS A 170 -2.61 -0.53 16.18
CA CYS A 170 -3.45 -1.71 16.39
C CYS A 170 -4.89 -1.46 15.97
N THR A 171 -5.47 -0.34 16.37
CA THR A 171 -6.83 0.06 15.98
C THR A 171 -6.96 0.21 14.47
N SER A 172 -5.97 0.82 13.80
CA SER A 172 -5.95 0.96 12.35
C SER A 172 -5.89 -0.40 11.65
N ILE A 173 -5.01 -1.30 12.10
CA ILE A 173 -4.90 -2.65 11.53
C ILE A 173 -6.23 -3.40 11.68
N CYS A 174 -6.81 -3.43 12.87
CA CYS A 174 -8.10 -4.09 13.12
C CYS A 174 -9.21 -3.50 12.26
N SER A 175 -9.26 -2.17 12.12
CA SER A 175 -10.25 -1.48 11.31
C SER A 175 -10.12 -1.83 9.82
N PHE A 176 -8.89 -1.83 9.27
CA PHE A 176 -8.64 -2.22 7.90
C PHE A 176 -8.96 -3.70 7.65
N CYS A 177 -8.59 -4.59 8.58
CA CYS A 177 -8.93 -6.01 8.48
C CYS A 177 -10.45 -6.21 8.45
N ALA A 178 -11.19 -5.55 9.34
CA ALA A 178 -12.65 -5.63 9.38
C ALA A 178 -13.28 -5.09 8.09
N GLN A 179 -12.77 -3.96 7.58
CA GLN A 179 -13.24 -3.37 6.33
C GLN A 179 -13.00 -4.29 5.12
N MET A 180 -11.82 -4.89 5.02
CA MET A 180 -11.49 -5.81 3.93
C MET A 180 -12.30 -7.10 4.00
N LEU A 181 -12.50 -7.65 5.20
CA LEU A 181 -13.37 -8.80 5.42
C LEU A 181 -14.81 -8.49 4.98
N ALA A 182 -15.35 -7.34 5.36
CA ALA A 182 -16.70 -6.93 4.97
C ALA A 182 -16.81 -6.77 3.44
N LEU A 183 -15.81 -6.13 2.81
CA LEU A 183 -15.79 -5.90 1.36
C LEU A 183 -15.78 -7.23 0.57
N VAL A 184 -15.07 -8.24 1.05
CA VAL A 184 -14.99 -9.56 0.40
C VAL A 184 -16.20 -10.43 0.78
N ALA A 185 -16.58 -10.47 2.05
CA ALA A 185 -17.63 -11.35 2.53
C ALA A 185 -19.02 -10.95 2.03
N LEU A 186 -19.30 -9.65 1.90
CA LEU A 186 -20.62 -9.14 1.51
C LEU A 186 -21.06 -9.62 0.12
N PRO A 187 -20.28 -9.53 -0.96
CA PRO A 187 -20.65 -10.06 -2.27
C PRO A 187 -20.90 -11.57 -2.25
N PHE A 188 -20.04 -12.33 -1.56
CA PHE A 188 -20.23 -13.79 -1.44
C PHE A 188 -21.51 -14.14 -0.67
N PHE A 189 -21.81 -13.43 0.40
CA PHE A 189 -23.05 -13.60 1.16
C PHE A 189 -24.27 -13.31 0.27
N LEU A 190 -24.25 -12.21 -0.48
CA LEU A 190 -25.35 -11.84 -1.38
C LEU A 190 -25.55 -12.86 -2.49
N GLN A 191 -24.48 -13.42 -3.04
CA GLN A 191 -24.58 -14.47 -4.06
C GLN A 191 -25.10 -15.79 -3.49
N SER A 192 -24.63 -16.20 -2.31
CA SER A 192 -24.98 -17.50 -1.72
C SER A 192 -26.37 -17.53 -1.09
N VAL A 193 -26.81 -16.42 -0.46
CA VAL A 193 -28.07 -16.37 0.31
C VAL A 193 -29.21 -15.78 -0.51
N ILE A 194 -28.97 -14.79 -1.35
CA ILE A 194 -30.01 -14.10 -2.11
C ILE A 194 -30.14 -14.66 -3.53
N GLY A 195 -29.22 -15.56 -3.96
CA GLY A 195 -29.29 -16.23 -5.28
C GLY A 195 -29.21 -15.27 -6.46
N ARG A 196 -28.63 -14.09 -6.26
CA ARG A 196 -28.38 -13.15 -7.35
C ARG A 196 -26.97 -13.39 -7.89
N SER A 197 -26.94 -14.12 -9.02
CA SER A 197 -25.76 -14.21 -9.88
C SER A 197 -25.53 -12.90 -10.64
#